data_ca7dd0071a3c741cd07ea067a46cc8fa
#
_entry.id   ca7dd0071a3c741cd07ea067a46cc8fa
#
_cell.length_a   1.000
_cell.length_b   1.000
_cell.length_c   1.000
_cell.angle_alpha   90.00
_cell.angle_beta   90.00
_cell.angle_gamma   90.00
#
_symmetry.space_group_name_H-M   'P 1'
#
loop_
_entity.id
_entity.type
_entity.pdbx_description
1 polymer ?
#
loop_
_entity_poly.entity_id
_entity_poly.type
_entity_poly.pdbx_seq_one_letter_code
_entity_poly.pdbx_strand_id
1 'polypeptide(L)'
;MPRMSLSDFSPAAFKKLRLKSGMSITDLAIAAKLSRGAISKWENGVAKPTPENFVKAMKVLDADPDTVVPNKGEHSTLFDLRAQAGLSRAQVGQALGISRSTWGDIERGTARLSKTRAATLAALFQVPEHLVTTAAANTLQI
;
A
#
# COMPACT_ATOMS: atom_id res chain seq x y z
N MET A 1 -5.69 14.72 -11.10
CA MET A 1 -5.88 13.75 -9.99
C MET A 1 -4.56 13.51 -9.29
N PRO A 2 -4.52 13.67 -7.98
CA PRO A 2 -3.29 13.33 -7.27
C PRO A 2 -3.00 11.85 -7.43
N ARG A 3 -1.74 11.54 -7.61
CA ARG A 3 -1.30 10.16 -7.71
C ARG A 3 -1.42 9.50 -6.34
N MET A 4 -2.05 8.33 -6.29
CA MET A 4 -2.10 7.55 -5.05
C MET A 4 -0.72 7.00 -4.75
N SER A 5 -0.15 7.40 -3.62
CA SER A 5 1.17 6.95 -3.18
C SER A 5 1.17 6.78 -1.66
N LEU A 6 2.19 6.09 -1.16
CA LEU A 6 2.32 5.82 0.28
C LEU A 6 2.67 7.11 1.02
N SER A 7 1.77 7.61 1.87
CA SER A 7 1.93 8.91 2.55
C SER A 7 3.09 8.92 3.54
N ASP A 8 3.38 7.79 4.18
CA ASP A 8 4.42 7.68 5.21
C ASP A 8 5.57 6.78 4.79
N PHE A 9 5.75 6.63 3.50
CA PHE A 9 6.88 5.85 2.98
C PHE A 9 8.19 6.46 3.45
N SER A 10 9.09 5.61 3.99
CA SER A 10 10.42 6.04 4.45
C SER A 10 11.47 5.69 3.41
N PRO A 11 12.00 6.69 2.67
CA PRO A 11 13.08 6.43 1.71
C PRO A 11 14.32 5.79 2.35
N ALA A 12 14.70 6.26 3.53
CA ALA A 12 15.88 5.74 4.24
C ALA A 12 15.70 4.27 4.65
N ALA A 13 14.52 3.92 5.17
CA ALA A 13 14.24 2.55 5.58
C ALA A 13 14.21 1.61 4.36
N PHE A 14 13.65 2.04 3.25
CA PHE A 14 13.61 1.26 2.01
C PHE A 14 15.01 1.01 1.47
N LYS A 15 15.84 2.04 1.40
CA LYS A 15 17.23 1.93 0.96
C LYS A 15 18.02 0.94 1.84
N LYS A 16 17.80 1.02 3.16
CA LYS A 16 18.46 0.14 4.11
C LYS A 16 18.08 -1.33 3.87
N LEU A 17 16.80 -1.60 3.60
CA LEU A 17 16.33 -2.95 3.28
C LEU A 17 16.99 -3.48 2.00
N ARG A 18 17.04 -2.64 0.96
CA ARG A 18 17.68 -3.02 -0.30
C ARG A 18 19.14 -3.38 -0.10
N LEU A 19 19.88 -2.53 0.61
CA LEU A 19 21.29 -2.75 0.88
C LEU A 19 21.51 -4.01 1.72
N LYS A 20 20.65 -4.24 2.71
CA LYS A 20 20.71 -5.43 3.55
C LYS A 20 20.47 -6.70 2.73
N SER A 21 19.67 -6.62 1.68
CA SER A 21 19.40 -7.73 0.76
C SER A 21 20.54 -7.97 -0.23
N GLY A 22 21.56 -7.12 -0.23
CA GLY A 22 22.69 -7.25 -1.15
C GLY A 22 22.38 -6.84 -2.58
N MET A 23 21.31 -6.09 -2.80
CA MET A 23 20.86 -5.71 -4.14
C MET A 23 21.22 -4.27 -4.48
N SER A 24 21.67 -4.04 -5.72
CA SER A 24 21.76 -2.70 -6.27
C SER A 24 20.38 -2.22 -6.70
N ILE A 25 20.26 -0.92 -7.01
CA ILE A 25 19.02 -0.37 -7.58
C ILE A 25 18.67 -1.12 -8.87
N THR A 26 19.65 -1.38 -9.72
CA THR A 26 19.46 -2.12 -10.97
C THR A 26 18.95 -3.54 -10.71
N ASP A 27 19.54 -4.25 -9.75
CA ASP A 27 19.14 -5.62 -9.41
C ASP A 27 17.69 -5.66 -8.96
N LEU A 28 17.30 -4.74 -8.07
CA LEU A 28 15.93 -4.68 -7.56
C LEU A 28 14.95 -4.32 -8.68
N ALA A 29 15.30 -3.34 -9.52
CA ALA A 29 14.46 -2.93 -10.63
C ALA A 29 14.17 -4.09 -11.58
N ILE A 30 15.18 -4.85 -11.94
CA ILE A 30 15.02 -6.01 -12.83
C ILE A 30 14.14 -7.08 -12.17
N ALA A 31 14.44 -7.43 -10.93
CA ALA A 31 13.70 -8.48 -10.21
C ALA A 31 12.23 -8.11 -9.98
N ALA A 32 11.97 -6.84 -9.67
CA ALA A 32 10.62 -6.35 -9.39
C ALA A 32 9.87 -5.90 -10.66
N LYS A 33 10.53 -5.89 -11.80
CA LYS A 33 9.97 -5.40 -13.07
C LYS A 33 9.56 -3.94 -12.99
N LEU A 34 10.43 -3.13 -12.40
CA LEU A 34 10.26 -1.68 -12.24
C LEU A 34 11.42 -0.96 -12.95
N SER A 35 11.29 0.35 -13.13
CA SER A 35 12.38 1.14 -13.70
C SER A 35 13.40 1.51 -12.61
N ARG A 36 14.68 1.62 -12.99
CA ARG A 36 15.73 2.13 -12.11
C ARG A 36 15.40 3.54 -11.62
N GLY A 37 14.86 4.36 -12.53
CA GLY A 37 14.50 5.74 -12.21
C GLY A 37 13.45 5.82 -11.11
N ALA A 38 12.46 4.92 -11.13
CA ALA A 38 11.43 4.89 -10.11
C ALA A 38 12.04 4.62 -8.73
N ILE A 39 12.85 3.56 -8.62
CA ILE A 39 13.47 3.18 -7.35
C ILE A 39 14.41 4.28 -6.86
N SER A 40 15.21 4.87 -7.75
CA SER A 40 16.10 5.97 -7.40
C SER A 40 15.31 7.16 -6.82
N LYS A 41 14.20 7.53 -7.45
CA LYS A 41 13.34 8.62 -6.95
C LYS A 41 12.75 8.31 -5.57
N TRP A 42 12.37 7.05 -5.33
CA TRP A 42 11.87 6.64 -4.01
C TRP A 42 12.94 6.83 -2.94
N GLU A 43 14.16 6.38 -3.20
CA GLU A 43 15.25 6.44 -2.21
C GLU A 43 15.78 7.85 -2.00
N ASN A 44 15.63 8.73 -2.98
CA ASN A 44 16.04 10.13 -2.87
C ASN A 44 14.92 11.05 -2.37
N GLY A 45 13.74 10.49 -2.07
CA GLY A 45 12.62 11.28 -1.56
C GLY A 45 11.95 12.16 -2.60
N VAL A 46 12.26 11.97 -3.89
CA VAL A 46 11.68 12.76 -4.99
C VAL A 46 10.26 12.33 -5.31
N ALA A 47 9.99 11.02 -5.19
CA ALA A 47 8.67 10.46 -5.45
C ALA A 47 8.42 9.31 -4.47
N LYS A 48 7.14 9.03 -4.23
CA LYS A 48 6.73 7.89 -3.41
C LYS A 48 6.21 6.79 -4.32
N PRO A 49 6.40 5.50 -3.95
CA PRO A 49 5.87 4.41 -4.76
C PRO A 49 4.34 4.40 -4.74
N THR A 50 3.74 3.92 -5.82
CA THR A 50 2.34 3.52 -5.78
C THR A 50 2.25 2.21 -4.98
N PRO A 51 1.08 1.87 -4.39
CA PRO A 51 0.95 0.59 -3.69
C PRO A 51 1.25 -0.60 -4.56
N GLU A 52 0.85 -0.60 -5.84
CA GLU A 52 1.16 -1.70 -6.76
C GLU A 52 2.65 -1.90 -6.94
N ASN A 53 3.39 -0.83 -7.15
CA ASN A 53 4.84 -0.90 -7.33
C ASN A 53 5.56 -1.24 -6.03
N PHE A 54 5.06 -0.73 -4.91
CA PHE A 54 5.58 -1.06 -3.60
C PHE A 54 5.46 -2.56 -3.30
N VAL A 55 4.31 -3.16 -3.62
CA VAL A 55 4.10 -4.60 -3.47
C VAL A 55 5.16 -5.39 -4.26
N LYS A 56 5.41 -5.01 -5.51
CA LYS A 56 6.41 -5.68 -6.35
C LYS A 56 7.79 -5.65 -5.71
N ALA A 57 8.20 -4.49 -5.20
CA ALA A 57 9.52 -4.34 -4.57
C ALA A 57 9.61 -5.13 -3.26
N MET A 58 8.58 -5.06 -2.43
CA MET A 58 8.59 -5.73 -1.13
C MET A 58 8.58 -7.26 -1.27
N LYS A 59 7.93 -7.80 -2.31
CA LYS A 59 7.99 -9.24 -2.59
C LYS A 59 9.41 -9.69 -2.92
N VAL A 60 10.14 -8.90 -3.70
CA VAL A 60 11.52 -9.22 -4.05
C VAL A 60 12.41 -9.15 -2.80
N LEU A 61 12.20 -8.14 -1.96
CA LEU A 61 12.97 -7.96 -0.73
C LEU A 61 12.57 -8.91 0.38
N ASP A 62 11.45 -9.61 0.22
CA ASP A 62 10.88 -10.52 1.23
C ASP A 62 10.81 -9.85 2.60
N ALA A 63 10.30 -8.62 2.63
CA ALA A 63 10.28 -7.79 3.82
C ALA A 63 8.87 -7.38 4.21
N ASP A 64 8.69 -7.10 5.49
CA ASP A 64 7.41 -6.65 6.04
C ASP A 64 7.17 -5.19 5.63
N PRO A 65 6.00 -4.89 5.02
CA PRO A 65 5.66 -3.50 4.69
C PRO A 65 5.73 -2.53 5.87
N ASP A 66 5.47 -2.97 7.09
CA ASP A 66 5.56 -2.13 8.29
C ASP A 66 6.97 -1.58 8.52
N THR A 67 7.98 -2.20 7.93
CA THR A 67 9.36 -1.74 8.03
C THR A 67 9.55 -0.38 7.35
N VAL A 68 8.80 -0.11 6.29
CA VAL A 68 8.92 1.13 5.51
C VAL A 68 7.65 1.97 5.49
N VAL A 69 6.51 1.40 5.90
CA VAL A 69 5.22 2.10 6.06
C VAL A 69 4.72 1.81 7.47
N PRO A 70 4.96 2.71 8.42
CA PRO A 70 4.56 2.47 9.81
C PRO A 70 3.07 2.27 9.97
N ASN A 71 2.68 1.40 10.91
CA ASN A 71 1.30 1.21 11.29
C ASN A 71 0.83 2.43 12.10
N LYS A 72 -0.21 3.11 11.61
CA LYS A 72 -0.77 4.30 12.27
C LYS A 72 -1.90 3.98 13.24
N GLY A 73 -2.26 2.71 13.41
CA GLY A 73 -3.34 2.30 14.31
C GLY A 73 -4.66 2.98 13.92
N GLU A 74 -5.28 3.67 14.87
CA GLU A 74 -6.58 4.33 14.69
C GLU A 74 -6.55 5.50 13.70
N HIS A 75 -5.38 5.98 13.32
CA HIS A 75 -5.22 7.07 12.36
C HIS A 75 -5.02 6.55 10.94
N SER A 76 -5.06 5.24 10.73
CA SER A 76 -4.90 4.63 9.41
C SER A 76 -6.06 4.99 8.50
N THR A 77 -5.75 5.12 7.19
CA THR A 77 -6.76 5.17 6.12
C THR A 77 -6.88 3.80 5.49
N LEU A 78 -7.88 3.60 4.62
CA LEU A 78 -8.00 2.35 3.86
C LEU A 78 -6.77 2.12 2.98
N PHE A 79 -6.23 3.20 2.43
CA PHE A 79 -4.98 3.15 1.66
C PHE A 79 -3.83 2.59 2.51
N ASP A 80 -3.68 3.08 3.75
CA ASP A 80 -2.62 2.62 4.65
C ASP A 80 -2.76 1.12 4.95
N LEU A 81 -3.98 0.66 5.22
CA LEU A 81 -4.22 -0.76 5.52
C LEU A 81 -3.90 -1.65 4.33
N ARG A 82 -4.30 -1.23 3.12
CA ARG A 82 -3.97 -1.99 1.91
C ARG A 82 -2.46 -2.03 1.67
N ALA A 83 -1.79 -0.90 1.83
CA ALA A 83 -0.33 -0.82 1.64
C ALA A 83 0.41 -1.74 2.62
N GLN A 84 -0.01 -1.73 3.89
CA GLN A 84 0.59 -2.59 4.91
C GLN A 84 0.33 -4.07 4.63
N ALA A 85 -0.82 -4.40 4.05
CA ALA A 85 -1.15 -5.77 3.67
C ALA A 85 -0.40 -6.23 2.42
N GLY A 86 0.23 -5.29 1.70
CA GLY A 86 0.98 -5.61 0.50
C GLY A 86 0.11 -5.99 -0.69
N LEU A 87 -1.12 -5.46 -0.75
CA LEU A 87 -2.09 -5.81 -1.79
C LEU A 87 -2.29 -4.66 -2.77
N SER A 88 -2.54 -5.02 -4.05
CA SER A 88 -2.92 -4.06 -5.07
C SER A 88 -4.41 -3.76 -5.01
N ARG A 89 -4.85 -2.69 -5.67
CA ARG A 89 -6.27 -2.38 -5.80
C ARG A 89 -7.03 -3.50 -6.51
N ALA A 90 -6.42 -4.08 -7.54
CA ALA A 90 -7.03 -5.18 -8.28
C ALA A 90 -7.26 -6.38 -7.37
N GLN A 91 -6.30 -6.72 -6.52
CA GLN A 91 -6.42 -7.82 -5.57
C GLN A 91 -7.54 -7.58 -4.55
N VAL A 92 -7.64 -6.36 -4.04
CA VAL A 92 -8.71 -6.02 -3.08
C VAL A 92 -10.07 -6.04 -3.77
N GLY A 93 -10.17 -5.45 -4.96
CA GLY A 93 -11.41 -5.48 -5.74
C GLY A 93 -11.88 -6.90 -6.00
N GLN A 94 -10.98 -7.78 -6.41
CA GLN A 94 -11.28 -9.19 -6.65
C GLN A 94 -11.78 -9.88 -5.39
N ALA A 95 -11.15 -9.65 -4.26
CA ALA A 95 -11.56 -10.26 -2.98
C ALA A 95 -12.94 -9.78 -2.54
N LEU A 96 -13.30 -8.54 -2.85
CA LEU A 96 -14.62 -7.99 -2.52
C LEU A 96 -15.68 -8.26 -3.58
N GLY A 97 -15.29 -8.80 -4.74
CA GLY A 97 -16.21 -9.00 -5.86
C GLY A 97 -16.64 -7.72 -6.55
N ILE A 98 -15.80 -6.69 -6.54
CA ILE A 98 -16.06 -5.41 -7.19
C ILE A 98 -14.91 -5.07 -8.12
N SER A 99 -15.13 -4.07 -8.99
CA SER A 99 -14.08 -3.64 -9.91
C SER A 99 -12.98 -2.89 -9.17
N ARG A 100 -11.80 -2.85 -9.79
CA ARG A 100 -10.68 -2.03 -9.31
C ARG A 100 -11.09 -0.56 -9.19
N SER A 101 -11.89 -0.07 -10.15
CA SER A 101 -12.37 1.30 -10.15
C SER A 101 -13.30 1.58 -8.97
N THR A 102 -14.23 0.66 -8.68
CA THR A 102 -15.13 0.79 -7.53
C THR A 102 -14.34 0.80 -6.22
N TRP A 103 -13.38 -0.09 -6.08
CA TRP A 103 -12.50 -0.06 -4.90
C TRP A 103 -11.74 1.28 -4.82
N GLY A 104 -11.25 1.78 -5.96
CA GLY A 104 -10.56 3.07 -6.01
C GLY A 104 -11.41 4.21 -5.44
N ASP A 105 -12.70 4.23 -5.74
CA ASP A 105 -13.62 5.24 -5.20
C ASP A 105 -13.75 5.11 -3.68
N ILE A 106 -13.86 3.90 -3.17
CA ILE A 106 -13.92 3.65 -1.72
C ILE A 106 -12.61 4.10 -1.06
N GLU A 107 -11.49 3.75 -1.65
CA GLU A 107 -10.16 4.08 -1.10
C GLU A 107 -9.88 5.58 -1.12
N ARG A 108 -10.42 6.33 -2.10
CA ARG A 108 -10.30 7.78 -2.14
C ARG A 108 -11.30 8.50 -1.24
N GLY A 109 -12.28 7.77 -0.70
CA GLY A 109 -13.29 8.34 0.17
C GLY A 109 -14.46 8.98 -0.55
N THR A 110 -14.62 8.71 -1.86
CA THR A 110 -15.74 9.21 -2.65
C THR A 110 -16.92 8.25 -2.67
N ALA A 111 -16.76 7.06 -2.09
CA ALA A 111 -17.82 6.09 -1.92
C ALA A 111 -17.72 5.46 -0.53
N ARG A 112 -18.87 5.03 0.01
CA ARG A 112 -18.92 4.43 1.34
C ARG A 112 -18.58 2.96 1.30
N LEU A 113 -17.95 2.47 2.37
CA LEU A 113 -17.68 1.04 2.57
C LEU A 113 -18.85 0.43 3.34
N SER A 114 -19.46 -0.62 2.80
CA SER A 114 -20.52 -1.33 3.49
C SER A 114 -19.96 -2.17 4.64
N LYS A 115 -20.82 -2.47 5.62
CA LYS A 115 -20.45 -3.29 6.77
C LYS A 115 -19.97 -4.69 6.34
N THR A 116 -20.65 -5.29 5.36
CA THR A 116 -20.28 -6.60 4.84
C THR A 116 -18.88 -6.59 4.22
N ARG A 117 -18.60 -5.56 3.43
CA ARG A 117 -17.27 -5.43 2.83
C ARG A 117 -16.19 -5.12 3.87
N ALA A 118 -16.54 -4.37 4.92
CA ALA A 118 -15.60 -4.11 6.01
C ALA A 118 -15.17 -5.41 6.70
N ALA A 119 -16.10 -6.34 6.94
CA ALA A 119 -15.78 -7.64 7.53
C ALA A 119 -14.86 -8.45 6.61
N THR A 120 -15.12 -8.45 5.30
CA THR A 120 -14.27 -9.14 4.33
C THR A 120 -12.86 -8.53 4.32
N LEU A 121 -12.76 -7.19 4.36
CA LEU A 121 -11.46 -6.52 4.40
C LEU A 121 -10.69 -6.83 5.68
N ALA A 122 -11.37 -6.91 6.81
CA ALA A 122 -10.72 -7.25 8.07
C ALA A 122 -10.03 -8.61 7.98
N ALA A 123 -10.71 -9.60 7.42
CA ALA A 123 -10.12 -10.92 7.20
C ALA A 123 -8.97 -10.86 6.19
N LEU A 124 -9.16 -10.14 5.09
CA LEU A 124 -8.16 -10.02 4.03
C LEU A 124 -6.88 -9.32 4.53
N PHE A 125 -7.03 -8.25 5.29
CA PHE A 125 -5.90 -7.48 5.83
C PHE A 125 -5.37 -8.06 7.15
N GLN A 126 -6.04 -9.06 7.71
CA GLN A 126 -5.67 -9.67 9.00
C GLN A 126 -5.61 -8.63 10.13
N VAL A 127 -6.64 -7.81 10.21
CA VAL A 127 -6.80 -6.79 11.25
C VAL A 127 -8.20 -6.88 11.86
N PRO A 128 -8.41 -6.31 13.06
CA PRO A 128 -9.75 -6.26 13.65
C PRO A 128 -10.73 -5.45 12.78
N GLU A 129 -12.00 -5.86 12.76
CA GLU A 129 -13.02 -5.18 11.96
C GLU A 129 -13.16 -3.70 12.33
N HIS A 130 -13.06 -3.37 13.63
CA HIS A 130 -13.16 -1.97 14.07
C HIS A 130 -12.05 -1.10 13.49
N LEU A 131 -10.88 -1.67 13.22
CA LEU A 131 -9.80 -0.92 12.58
C LEU A 131 -10.15 -0.57 11.13
N VAL A 132 -10.81 -1.50 10.41
CA VAL A 132 -11.29 -1.25 9.06
C VAL A 132 -12.38 -0.17 9.04
N THR A 133 -13.36 -0.27 9.92
CA THR A 133 -14.44 0.73 9.98
C THR A 133 -13.93 2.11 10.38
N THR A 134 -12.98 2.17 11.30
CA THR A 134 -12.33 3.44 11.68
C THR A 134 -11.53 4.02 10.51
N ALA A 135 -10.79 3.16 9.80
CA ALA A 135 -10.02 3.59 8.61
C ALA A 135 -10.95 4.10 7.51
N ALA A 136 -12.10 3.46 7.30
CA ALA A 136 -13.09 3.92 6.34
C ALA A 136 -13.62 5.31 6.71
N ALA A 137 -13.91 5.53 7.98
CA ALA A 137 -14.36 6.85 8.48
C ALA A 137 -13.27 7.90 8.28
N ASN A 138 -12.01 7.57 8.57
CA ASN A 138 -10.88 8.48 8.36
C ASN A 138 -10.68 8.84 6.88
N THR A 139 -11.02 7.92 6.00
CA THR A 139 -10.86 8.06 4.55
C THR A 139 -11.99 8.89 3.93
N LEU A 140 -13.19 8.78 4.46
CA LEU A 140 -14.42 9.29 3.83
C LEU A 140 -14.38 10.81 3.62
N GLN A 141 -14.69 11.24 2.39
CA GLN A 141 -14.64 12.63 1.95
C GLN A 141 -16.06 13.23 1.70
N ILE A 142 -17.10 12.43 1.92
CA ILE A 142 -18.50 12.85 1.65
C ILE A 142 -19.32 12.93 2.92
#